data_41cfb7c3be6f924b6614bce9248c55f2
#
_entry.id   41cfb7c3be6f924b6614bce9248c55f2
#
_cell.length_a   1.000
_cell.length_b   1.000
_cell.length_c   1.000
_cell.angle_alpha   90.00
_cell.angle_beta   90.00
_cell.angle_gamma   90.00
#
_symmetry.space_group_name_H-M   'P 1'
#
loop_
_entity.id
_entity.type
_entity.pdbx_description
1 polymer ?
#
loop_
_entity_poly.entity_id
_entity_poly.type
_entity_poly.pdbx_seq_one_letter_code
_entity_poly.pdbx_strand_id
1 'polypeptide(L)'
;MGLIEVIDSEEDANKLLQIKKNRNEKVIALGRSKYASKIEEMDSFFAYDNENVQTGSIFIEDPSLSFDYAHILPLVEKCSVLHGHTSSIMVEIIGSMKNNMVIDFGDAKKIIKSTLSALDHKFFINRKYLVGEDDEHYRVSFEGPKGFFDLKLPKSTTYMLNGEATVENLSTEIIRLLAPNMPSNVEALGVYIYEGVNKGAHIISKVSNDER
;
A
#
# COMPACT_ATOMS: atom_id res chain seq x y z
N MET A 1 13.40 0.66 -5.14
CA MET A 1 12.80 -0.33 -6.07
C MET A 1 13.07 -1.69 -5.45
N GLY A 2 12.04 -2.45 -5.08
CA GLY A 2 12.24 -3.78 -4.50
C GLY A 2 12.50 -4.79 -5.62
N LEU A 3 13.41 -5.72 -5.41
CA LEU A 3 13.65 -6.84 -6.31
C LEU A 3 12.73 -7.99 -5.90
N ILE A 4 11.95 -8.51 -6.83
CA ILE A 4 11.18 -9.75 -6.66
C ILE A 4 11.96 -10.86 -7.35
N GLU A 5 12.35 -11.88 -6.59
CA GLU A 5 13.09 -13.02 -7.09
C GLU A 5 12.40 -14.32 -6.71
N VAL A 6 12.39 -15.26 -7.62
CA VAL A 6 11.82 -16.61 -7.40
C VAL A 6 12.94 -17.53 -6.90
N ILE A 7 12.69 -18.23 -5.79
CA ILE A 7 13.65 -19.15 -5.16
C ILE A 7 13.15 -20.57 -5.32
N ASP A 8 13.68 -21.26 -6.31
CA ASP A 8 13.40 -22.66 -6.58
C ASP A 8 14.53 -23.60 -6.13
N SER A 9 15.69 -23.03 -5.82
CA SER A 9 16.87 -23.78 -5.42
C SER A 9 17.60 -23.15 -4.22
N GLU A 10 18.50 -23.94 -3.60
CA GLU A 10 19.39 -23.44 -2.55
C GLU A 10 20.40 -22.41 -3.09
N GLU A 11 20.78 -22.55 -4.36
CA GLU A 11 21.67 -21.62 -5.04
C GLU A 11 21.00 -20.23 -5.21
N ASP A 12 19.72 -20.19 -5.59
CA ASP A 12 18.96 -18.95 -5.73
C ASP A 12 18.84 -18.24 -4.38
N ALA A 13 18.55 -18.98 -3.30
CA ALA A 13 18.49 -18.41 -1.95
C ALA A 13 19.82 -17.77 -1.53
N ASN A 14 20.94 -18.46 -1.77
CA ASN A 14 22.26 -17.94 -1.44
C ASN A 14 22.64 -16.71 -2.26
N LYS A 15 22.31 -16.71 -3.56
CA LYS A 15 22.55 -15.60 -4.47
C LYS A 15 21.77 -14.36 -4.04
N LEU A 16 20.52 -14.53 -3.63
CA LEU A 16 19.66 -13.45 -3.20
C LEU A 16 20.13 -12.83 -1.88
N LEU A 17 20.58 -13.64 -0.91
CA LEU A 17 21.19 -13.17 0.33
C LEU A 17 22.44 -12.32 0.08
N GLN A 18 23.25 -12.69 -0.91
CA GLN A 18 24.42 -11.88 -1.30
C GLN A 18 24.01 -10.55 -1.93
N ILE A 19 22.96 -10.54 -2.76
CA ILE A 19 22.45 -9.30 -3.36
C ILE A 19 21.96 -8.36 -2.25
N LYS A 20 21.19 -8.86 -1.29
CA LYS A 20 20.71 -8.05 -0.15
C LYS A 20 21.85 -7.46 0.67
N LYS A 21 22.85 -8.28 1.03
CA LYS A 21 24.04 -7.82 1.78
C LYS A 21 24.81 -6.72 1.06
N ASN A 22 24.90 -6.81 -0.27
CA ASN A 22 25.70 -5.87 -1.07
C ASN A 22 25.00 -4.55 -1.39
N ARG A 23 23.65 -4.53 -1.43
CA ARG A 23 22.88 -3.38 -1.93
C ARG A 23 22.04 -2.66 -0.88
N ASN A 24 21.83 -3.26 0.30
CA ASN A 24 20.94 -2.73 1.33
C ASN A 24 19.53 -2.37 0.80
N GLU A 25 19.04 -3.12 -0.19
CA GLU A 25 17.75 -2.93 -0.81
C GLU A 25 16.71 -3.87 -0.19
N LYS A 26 15.45 -3.43 -0.15
CA LYS A 26 14.33 -4.33 0.20
C LYS A 26 14.22 -5.44 -0.83
N VAL A 27 14.23 -6.68 -0.37
CA VAL A 27 14.10 -7.87 -1.20
C VAL A 27 12.86 -8.63 -0.81
N ILE A 28 12.00 -8.87 -1.79
CA ILE A 28 10.82 -9.72 -1.66
C ILE A 28 11.13 -11.00 -2.40
N ALA A 29 11.02 -12.12 -1.72
CA ALA A 29 11.27 -13.42 -2.32
C ALA A 29 10.00 -14.26 -2.38
N LEU A 30 9.82 -14.97 -3.50
CA LEU A 30 8.83 -16.00 -3.70
C LEU A 30 9.58 -17.35 -3.73
N GLY A 31 9.13 -18.34 -2.97
CA GLY A 31 9.82 -19.62 -2.99
C GLY A 31 9.12 -20.72 -2.19
N ARG A 32 9.68 -21.93 -2.23
CA ARG A 32 9.14 -23.07 -1.48
C ARG A 32 9.40 -22.89 0.02
N SER A 33 8.45 -23.31 0.87
CA SER A 33 8.52 -23.13 2.33
C SER A 33 9.78 -23.75 2.95
N LYS A 34 10.32 -24.81 2.35
CA LYS A 34 11.58 -25.43 2.80
C LYS A 34 12.80 -24.48 2.77
N TYR A 35 12.72 -23.38 2.04
CA TYR A 35 13.78 -22.37 2.00
C TYR A 35 13.51 -21.17 2.93
N ALA A 36 12.34 -21.09 3.56
CA ALA A 36 11.96 -19.97 4.43
C ALA A 36 12.94 -19.76 5.58
N SER A 37 13.39 -20.83 6.23
CA SER A 37 14.36 -20.76 7.35
C SER A 37 15.74 -20.23 6.96
N LYS A 38 16.10 -20.32 5.68
CA LYS A 38 17.37 -19.77 5.15
C LYS A 38 17.26 -18.28 4.78
N ILE A 39 16.05 -17.73 4.80
CA ILE A 39 15.74 -16.41 4.28
C ILE A 39 15.12 -15.52 5.37
N GLU A 40 15.32 -15.85 6.65
CA GLU A 40 14.84 -15.09 7.81
C GLU A 40 15.30 -13.62 7.80
N GLU A 41 16.38 -13.30 7.07
CA GLU A 41 16.88 -11.92 6.91
C GLU A 41 16.15 -11.13 5.81
N MET A 42 15.19 -11.71 5.09
CA MET A 42 14.47 -10.99 4.03
C MET A 42 13.27 -10.21 4.57
N ASP A 43 13.00 -9.08 3.94
CA ASP A 43 11.91 -8.18 4.34
C ASP A 43 10.53 -8.83 4.14
N SER A 44 10.40 -9.73 3.17
CA SER A 44 9.20 -10.53 2.95
C SER A 44 9.52 -11.79 2.15
N PHE A 45 9.00 -12.92 2.61
CA PHE A 45 9.07 -14.19 1.91
C PHE A 45 7.66 -14.78 1.73
N PHE A 46 7.33 -15.14 0.50
CA PHE A 46 6.07 -15.79 0.15
C PHE A 46 6.36 -17.24 -0.22
N ALA A 47 5.89 -18.18 0.60
CA ALA A 47 6.08 -19.60 0.36
C ALA A 47 5.01 -20.17 -0.57
N TYR A 48 5.43 -21.06 -1.49
CA TYR A 48 4.53 -21.94 -2.23
C TYR A 48 5.01 -23.39 -2.12
N ASP A 49 4.12 -24.30 -1.75
CA ASP A 49 4.46 -25.71 -1.50
C ASP A 49 3.80 -26.68 -2.48
N ASN A 50 2.86 -26.20 -3.27
CA ASN A 50 2.15 -27.05 -4.22
C ASN A 50 2.85 -26.97 -5.59
N GLU A 51 3.47 -28.07 -6.02
CA GLU A 51 4.21 -28.16 -7.29
C GLU A 51 3.35 -27.87 -8.53
N ASN A 52 2.01 -27.93 -8.38
CA ASN A 52 1.05 -27.68 -9.47
C ASN A 52 0.38 -26.30 -9.39
N VAL A 53 0.73 -25.47 -8.40
CA VAL A 53 0.14 -24.13 -8.26
C VAL A 53 1.17 -23.09 -8.65
N GLN A 54 0.92 -22.41 -9.76
CA GLN A 54 1.72 -21.26 -10.17
C GLN A 54 1.26 -20.02 -9.42
N THR A 55 2.21 -19.26 -8.88
CA THR A 55 1.97 -17.91 -8.34
C THR A 55 2.27 -16.89 -9.43
N GLY A 56 1.40 -15.92 -9.58
CA GLY A 56 1.54 -14.85 -10.54
C GLY A 56 1.43 -13.49 -9.90
N SER A 57 1.98 -12.48 -10.56
CA SER A 57 1.76 -11.07 -10.24
C SER A 57 1.13 -10.39 -11.45
N ILE A 58 0.08 -9.62 -11.21
CA ILE A 58 -0.56 -8.79 -12.22
C ILE A 58 -0.54 -7.33 -11.79
N PHE A 59 -0.49 -6.43 -12.77
CA PHE A 59 -0.45 -4.99 -12.57
C PHE A 59 -1.69 -4.35 -13.16
N ILE A 60 -2.34 -3.51 -12.38
CA ILE A 60 -3.46 -2.68 -12.80
C ILE A 60 -3.04 -1.23 -12.70
N GLU A 61 -2.75 -0.64 -13.85
CA GLU A 61 -2.48 0.78 -14.04
C GLU A 61 -3.46 1.32 -15.08
N ASP A 62 -4.27 2.29 -14.69
CA ASP A 62 -5.29 2.86 -15.57
C ASP A 62 -5.47 4.34 -15.20
N PRO A 63 -5.48 5.26 -16.17
CA PRO A 63 -5.68 6.70 -15.89
C PRO A 63 -6.95 7.02 -15.10
N SER A 64 -7.97 6.16 -15.17
CA SER A 64 -9.19 6.30 -14.38
C SER A 64 -9.05 5.88 -12.92
N LEU A 65 -7.91 5.30 -12.54
CA LEU A 65 -7.55 4.95 -11.17
C LEU A 65 -6.70 6.06 -10.54
N SER A 66 -7.17 7.28 -10.66
CA SER A 66 -6.63 8.46 -9.98
C SER A 66 -7.59 8.93 -8.92
N PHE A 67 -7.10 9.64 -7.93
CA PHE A 67 -7.91 10.31 -6.92
C PHE A 67 -7.28 11.62 -6.48
N ASP A 68 -8.12 12.59 -6.18
CA ASP A 68 -7.74 13.90 -5.67
C ASP A 68 -7.87 13.92 -4.15
N TYR A 69 -6.90 14.52 -3.50
CA TYR A 69 -6.97 14.67 -2.06
C TYR A 69 -6.22 15.91 -1.57
N ALA A 70 -6.57 16.35 -0.37
CA ALA A 70 -5.80 17.34 0.36
C ALA A 70 -5.21 16.71 1.61
N HIS A 71 -4.05 17.19 2.04
CA HIS A 71 -3.43 16.78 3.28
C HIS A 71 -2.58 17.89 3.91
N ILE A 72 -2.09 17.62 5.10
CA ILE A 72 -1.09 18.41 5.79
C ILE A 72 -0.15 17.47 6.53
N LEU A 73 1.16 17.74 6.45
CA LEU A 73 2.21 16.96 7.11
C LEU A 73 2.98 17.86 8.08
N PRO A 74 2.60 17.92 9.36
CA PRO A 74 3.25 18.78 10.35
C PRO A 74 4.72 18.47 10.62
N LEU A 75 5.23 17.36 10.12
CA LEU A 75 6.61 16.91 10.33
C LEU A 75 7.62 17.51 9.35
N VAL A 76 7.16 18.01 8.19
CA VAL A 76 8.02 18.43 7.09
C VAL A 76 7.73 19.89 6.73
N GLU A 77 8.74 20.75 6.77
CA GLU A 77 8.56 22.19 6.60
C GLU A 77 7.77 22.60 5.34
N LYS A 78 8.08 22.01 4.18
CA LYS A 78 7.37 22.30 2.93
C LYS A 78 5.93 21.77 2.90
N CYS A 79 5.71 20.62 3.51
CA CYS A 79 4.42 19.93 3.50
C CYS A 79 3.57 20.24 4.73
N SER A 80 4.04 21.13 5.63
CA SER A 80 3.29 21.59 6.80
C SER A 80 2.28 22.71 6.51
N VAL A 81 2.00 22.95 5.24
CA VAL A 81 0.89 23.79 4.77
C VAL A 81 -0.21 22.89 4.19
N LEU A 82 -1.44 23.36 4.24
CA LEU A 82 -2.56 22.67 3.59
C LEU A 82 -2.36 22.71 2.07
N HIS A 83 -2.25 21.55 1.46
CA HIS A 83 -2.10 21.41 0.01
C HIS A 83 -2.74 20.12 -0.48
N GLY A 84 -2.77 19.91 -1.78
CA GLY A 84 -3.40 18.75 -2.37
C GLY A 84 -2.65 18.23 -3.59
N HIS A 85 -3.03 17.01 -3.96
CA HIS A 85 -2.48 16.29 -5.11
C HIS A 85 -3.57 15.62 -5.91
N THR A 86 -3.35 15.54 -7.22
CA THR A 86 -3.97 14.54 -8.09
C THR A 86 -3.00 13.39 -8.17
N SER A 87 -3.36 12.25 -7.60
CA SER A 87 -2.48 11.08 -7.53
C SER A 87 -2.95 10.00 -8.48
N SER A 88 -2.04 9.48 -9.29
CA SER A 88 -2.24 8.24 -10.02
C SER A 88 -1.78 7.05 -9.20
N ILE A 89 -2.41 5.90 -9.44
CA ILE A 89 -2.15 4.68 -8.70
C ILE A 89 -1.91 3.51 -9.65
N MET A 90 -0.98 2.64 -9.28
CA MET A 90 -0.87 1.30 -9.82
C MET A 90 -1.01 0.29 -8.69
N VAL A 91 -1.79 -0.76 -8.92
CA VAL A 91 -1.99 -1.85 -7.96
C VAL A 91 -1.39 -3.12 -8.52
N GLU A 92 -0.50 -3.74 -7.76
CA GLU A 92 0.04 -5.06 -8.00
C GLU A 92 -0.73 -6.08 -7.17
N ILE A 93 -1.18 -7.17 -7.80
CA ILE A 93 -1.93 -8.24 -7.14
C ILE A 93 -1.16 -9.54 -7.33
N ILE A 94 -0.71 -10.11 -6.22
CA ILE A 94 0.11 -11.31 -6.18
C ILE A 94 -0.71 -12.45 -5.58
N GLY A 95 -0.71 -13.60 -6.21
CA GLY A 95 -1.42 -14.76 -5.69
C GLY A 95 -1.31 -16.01 -6.56
N SER A 96 -1.84 -17.08 -6.02
CA SER A 96 -1.90 -18.36 -6.71
C SER A 96 -2.88 -18.33 -7.86
N MET A 97 -2.51 -18.93 -9.00
CA MET A 97 -3.42 -19.00 -10.14
C MET A 97 -4.56 -19.99 -9.88
N LYS A 98 -5.80 -19.51 -10.03
CA LYS A 98 -7.01 -20.34 -10.08
C LYS A 98 -7.66 -20.20 -11.46
N ASN A 99 -7.98 -21.31 -12.12
CA ASN A 99 -8.54 -21.27 -13.46
C ASN A 99 -7.67 -20.47 -14.45
N ASN A 100 -6.34 -20.66 -14.36
CA ASN A 100 -5.31 -20.02 -15.20
C ASN A 100 -5.17 -18.50 -15.02
N MET A 101 -5.67 -17.92 -13.93
CA MET A 101 -5.53 -16.48 -13.63
C MET A 101 -5.41 -16.23 -12.13
N VAL A 102 -4.77 -15.14 -11.73
CA VAL A 102 -4.76 -14.65 -10.35
C VAL A 102 -6.11 -14.05 -10.01
N ILE A 103 -6.58 -13.14 -10.84
CA ILE A 103 -7.91 -12.50 -10.78
C ILE A 103 -8.24 -11.95 -12.18
N ASP A 104 -9.52 -11.85 -12.52
CA ASP A 104 -9.95 -11.13 -13.73
C ASP A 104 -9.65 -9.64 -13.63
N PHE A 105 -9.10 -9.05 -14.70
CA PHE A 105 -8.74 -7.62 -14.74
C PHE A 105 -9.95 -6.70 -14.53
N GLY A 106 -11.11 -7.06 -15.07
CA GLY A 106 -12.33 -6.27 -14.92
C GLY A 106 -12.82 -6.26 -13.48
N ASP A 107 -12.74 -7.39 -12.79
CA ASP A 107 -13.14 -7.49 -11.38
C ASP A 107 -12.13 -6.77 -10.48
N ALA A 108 -10.83 -6.93 -10.74
CA ALA A 108 -9.78 -6.20 -10.04
C ALA A 108 -9.99 -4.68 -10.16
N LYS A 109 -10.22 -4.16 -11.39
CA LYS A 109 -10.50 -2.74 -11.62
C LYS A 109 -11.74 -2.24 -10.87
N LYS A 110 -12.82 -3.03 -10.81
CA LYS A 110 -14.03 -2.65 -10.08
C LYS A 110 -13.75 -2.50 -8.57
N ILE A 111 -13.04 -3.47 -7.98
CA ILE A 111 -12.66 -3.45 -6.57
C ILE A 111 -11.80 -2.21 -6.27
N ILE A 112 -10.76 -1.99 -7.07
CA ILE A 112 -9.84 -0.85 -6.91
C ILE A 112 -10.61 0.46 -7.02
N LYS A 113 -11.42 0.62 -8.08
CA LYS A 113 -12.19 1.85 -8.32
C LYS A 113 -13.18 2.14 -7.19
N SER A 114 -13.86 1.12 -6.67
CA SER A 114 -14.77 1.27 -5.53
C SER A 114 -14.03 1.75 -4.28
N THR A 115 -12.86 1.19 -4.01
CA THR A 115 -12.01 1.59 -2.88
C THR A 115 -11.53 3.04 -3.02
N LEU A 116 -11.03 3.41 -4.20
CA LEU A 116 -10.54 4.77 -4.44
C LEU A 116 -11.67 5.81 -4.36
N SER A 117 -12.88 5.48 -4.81
CA SER A 117 -14.03 6.38 -4.73
C SER A 117 -14.39 6.79 -3.29
N ALA A 118 -14.07 5.96 -2.30
CA ALA A 118 -14.26 6.30 -0.89
C ALA A 118 -13.19 7.25 -0.34
N LEU A 119 -12.06 7.34 -1.02
CA LEU A 119 -10.91 8.17 -0.65
C LEU A 119 -10.81 9.46 -1.48
N ASP A 120 -11.48 9.49 -2.62
CA ASP A 120 -11.45 10.60 -3.54
C ASP A 120 -12.09 11.86 -2.93
N HIS A 121 -11.48 13.03 -3.18
CA HIS A 121 -11.90 14.35 -2.66
C HIS A 121 -11.98 14.39 -1.11
N LYS A 122 -11.09 13.67 -0.41
CA LYS A 122 -10.99 13.71 1.05
C LYS A 122 -9.80 14.57 1.51
N PHE A 123 -9.96 15.14 2.69
CA PHE A 123 -8.86 15.68 3.46
C PHE A 123 -8.30 14.60 4.39
N PHE A 124 -7.04 14.22 4.19
CA PHE A 124 -6.35 13.23 5.01
C PHE A 124 -5.58 13.87 6.13
N ILE A 125 -5.80 13.39 7.34
CA ILE A 125 -5.14 13.87 8.55
C ILE A 125 -4.90 12.71 9.51
N ASN A 126 -3.79 12.77 10.24
CA ASN A 126 -3.51 11.79 11.28
C ASN A 126 -4.47 11.97 12.46
N ARG A 127 -5.12 10.87 12.86
CA ARG A 127 -6.04 10.83 14.04
C ARG A 127 -5.40 11.34 15.33
N LYS A 128 -4.08 11.27 15.47
CA LYS A 128 -3.39 11.78 16.69
C LYS A 128 -3.62 13.28 16.94
N TYR A 129 -4.00 14.04 15.90
CA TYR A 129 -4.28 15.47 16.02
C TYR A 129 -5.73 15.79 16.39
N LEU A 130 -6.59 14.77 16.52
CA LEU A 130 -7.97 14.93 16.92
C LEU A 130 -8.04 15.39 18.39
N VAL A 131 -8.63 16.55 18.63
CA VAL A 131 -8.83 17.12 19.97
C VAL A 131 -10.29 17.15 20.40
N GLY A 132 -11.23 16.91 19.48
CA GLY A 132 -12.65 16.81 19.75
C GLY A 132 -13.46 16.54 18.49
N GLU A 133 -14.72 16.16 18.69
CA GLU A 133 -15.68 15.95 17.59
C GLU A 133 -17.11 16.22 18.05
N ASP A 134 -17.94 16.62 17.12
CA ASP A 134 -19.40 16.65 17.24
C ASP A 134 -20.03 15.67 16.20
N ASP A 135 -21.33 15.67 16.04
CA ASP A 135 -22.02 14.74 15.12
C ASP A 135 -21.54 14.90 13.65
N GLU A 136 -21.21 16.12 13.26
CA GLU A 136 -20.91 16.47 11.87
C GLU A 136 -19.43 16.79 11.62
N HIS A 137 -18.64 17.12 12.66
CA HIS A 137 -17.29 17.66 12.51
C HIS A 137 -16.27 16.97 13.39
N TYR A 138 -15.04 16.96 12.90
CA TYR A 138 -13.82 16.77 13.68
C TYR A 138 -13.20 18.13 14.01
N ARG A 139 -12.60 18.27 15.19
CA ARG A 139 -11.68 19.35 15.51
C ARG A 139 -10.28 18.79 15.67
N VAL A 140 -9.36 19.26 14.86
CA VAL A 140 -7.94 18.86 14.90
C VAL A 140 -7.09 20.07 15.26
N SER A 141 -6.09 19.86 16.13
CA SER A 141 -5.21 20.93 16.58
C SER A 141 -3.78 20.41 16.73
N PHE A 142 -2.82 21.15 16.21
CA PHE A 142 -1.40 20.79 16.28
C PHE A 142 -0.51 22.01 16.01
N GLU A 143 0.71 21.95 16.55
CA GLU A 143 1.81 22.84 16.19
C GLU A 143 2.61 22.22 15.06
N GLY A 144 2.88 22.99 14.03
CA GLY A 144 3.71 22.59 12.90
C GLY A 144 4.83 23.59 12.63
N PRO A 145 5.80 23.30 11.76
CA PRO A 145 6.90 24.20 11.43
C PRO A 145 6.48 25.57 10.92
N LYS A 146 5.27 25.70 10.40
CA LYS A 146 4.71 26.95 9.87
C LYS A 146 3.73 27.63 10.83
N GLY A 147 3.58 27.11 12.05
CA GLY A 147 2.72 27.67 13.08
C GLY A 147 1.64 26.74 13.57
N PHE A 148 0.76 27.28 14.39
CA PHE A 148 -0.33 26.55 15.03
C PHE A 148 -1.54 26.44 14.10
N PHE A 149 -2.11 25.22 14.03
CA PHE A 149 -3.34 24.92 13.31
C PHE A 149 -4.44 24.51 14.27
N ASP A 150 -5.62 25.06 14.09
CA ASP A 150 -6.87 24.67 14.75
C ASP A 150 -7.96 24.65 13.67
N LEU A 151 -8.36 23.45 13.26
CA LEU A 151 -9.25 23.25 12.11
C LEU A 151 -10.52 22.52 12.55
N LYS A 152 -11.67 23.05 12.12
CA LYS A 152 -12.96 22.36 12.18
C LYS A 152 -13.28 21.78 10.79
N LEU A 153 -13.36 20.46 10.69
CA LEU A 153 -13.42 19.71 9.43
C LEU A 153 -14.71 18.87 9.37
N PRO A 154 -15.49 18.94 8.28
CA PRO A 154 -16.65 18.07 8.12
C PRO A 154 -16.23 16.58 8.08
N LYS A 155 -16.93 15.74 8.83
CA LYS A 155 -16.69 14.28 8.84
C LYS A 155 -16.84 13.66 7.45
N SER A 156 -17.80 14.15 6.67
CA SER A 156 -18.10 13.63 5.33
C SER A 156 -16.95 13.78 4.32
N THR A 157 -16.11 14.80 4.50
CA THR A 157 -14.97 15.09 3.61
C THR A 157 -13.60 14.85 4.24
N THR A 158 -13.56 14.33 5.46
CA THR A 158 -12.31 14.08 6.18
C THR A 158 -12.08 12.60 6.37
N TYR A 159 -10.87 12.16 6.10
CA TYR A 159 -10.43 10.78 6.33
C TYR A 159 -9.34 10.76 7.40
N MET A 160 -9.64 10.12 8.54
CA MET A 160 -8.72 9.99 9.67
C MET A 160 -7.80 8.79 9.48
N LEU A 161 -6.51 9.05 9.26
CA LEU A 161 -5.47 8.01 9.16
C LEU A 161 -4.91 7.66 10.55
N ASN A 162 -4.43 6.43 10.69
CA ASN A 162 -3.69 6.00 11.90
C ASN A 162 -2.19 6.36 11.86
N GLY A 163 -1.75 7.08 10.83
CA GLY A 163 -0.39 7.60 10.63
C GLY A 163 -0.42 8.95 9.93
N GLU A 164 0.76 9.52 9.69
CA GLU A 164 0.85 10.76 8.92
C GLU A 164 0.35 10.55 7.49
N ALA A 165 -0.22 11.60 6.89
CA ALA A 165 -0.77 11.52 5.53
C ALA A 165 0.34 11.56 4.45
N THR A 166 1.31 10.65 4.55
CA THR A 166 2.36 10.41 3.54
C THR A 166 1.88 9.39 2.51
N VAL A 167 2.50 9.38 1.33
CA VAL A 167 2.17 8.40 0.27
C VAL A 167 2.36 6.96 0.73
N GLU A 168 3.33 6.70 1.61
CA GLU A 168 3.58 5.37 2.17
C GLU A 168 2.40 4.91 3.05
N ASN A 169 1.90 5.77 3.93
CA ASN A 169 0.76 5.47 4.78
C ASN A 169 -0.55 5.41 3.99
N LEU A 170 -0.72 6.24 2.96
CA LEU A 170 -1.85 6.16 2.04
C LEU A 170 -1.83 4.84 1.26
N SER A 171 -0.67 4.40 0.76
CA SER A 171 -0.53 3.10 0.10
C SER A 171 -0.89 1.96 1.04
N THR A 172 -0.42 2.01 2.29
CA THR A 172 -0.76 1.02 3.32
C THR A 172 -2.27 0.99 3.61
N GLU A 173 -2.90 2.15 3.71
CA GLU A 173 -4.34 2.26 3.95
C GLU A 173 -5.16 1.72 2.78
N ILE A 174 -4.74 1.99 1.54
CA ILE A 174 -5.39 1.44 0.35
C ILE A 174 -5.27 -0.09 0.34
N ILE A 175 -4.11 -0.66 0.66
CA ILE A 175 -3.94 -2.11 0.79
C ILE A 175 -4.92 -2.68 1.82
N ARG A 176 -5.02 -2.05 3.00
CA ARG A 176 -5.94 -2.46 4.08
C ARG A 176 -7.40 -2.46 3.62
N LEU A 177 -7.80 -1.48 2.81
CA LEU A 177 -9.18 -1.39 2.27
C LEU A 177 -9.44 -2.36 1.12
N LEU A 178 -8.42 -2.69 0.32
CA LEU A 178 -8.52 -3.63 -0.79
C LEU A 178 -8.57 -5.09 -0.32
N ALA A 179 -7.75 -5.44 0.67
CA ALA A 179 -7.50 -6.81 1.10
C ALA A 179 -8.78 -7.62 1.40
N PRO A 180 -9.80 -7.10 2.13
CA PRO A 180 -11.02 -7.85 2.41
C PRO A 180 -11.86 -8.18 1.18
N ASN A 181 -11.67 -7.45 0.08
CA ASN A 181 -12.44 -7.59 -1.15
C ASN A 181 -11.74 -8.45 -2.21
N MET A 182 -10.51 -8.90 -1.92
CA MET A 182 -9.75 -9.74 -2.85
C MET A 182 -10.15 -11.20 -2.74
N PRO A 183 -10.06 -11.98 -3.84
CA PRO A 183 -10.25 -13.42 -3.81
C PRO A 183 -9.27 -14.13 -2.87
N SER A 184 -9.67 -15.29 -2.35
CA SER A 184 -8.90 -16.06 -1.36
C SER A 184 -7.53 -16.55 -1.84
N ASN A 185 -7.27 -16.56 -3.13
CA ASN A 185 -5.98 -16.91 -3.71
C ASN A 185 -5.02 -15.74 -3.86
N VAL A 186 -5.46 -14.51 -3.55
CA VAL A 186 -4.57 -13.35 -3.49
C VAL A 186 -3.83 -13.39 -2.16
N GLU A 187 -2.51 -13.32 -2.22
CA GLU A 187 -1.59 -13.52 -1.10
C GLU A 187 -0.93 -12.22 -0.66
N ALA A 188 -0.73 -11.29 -1.61
CA ALA A 188 -0.17 -9.98 -1.33
C ALA A 188 -0.71 -8.92 -2.30
N LEU A 189 -0.64 -7.66 -1.85
CA LEU A 189 -0.98 -6.48 -2.62
C LEU A 189 0.19 -5.49 -2.57
N GLY A 190 0.52 -4.94 -3.73
CA GLY A 190 1.42 -3.80 -3.88
C GLY A 190 0.62 -2.57 -4.33
N VAL A 191 0.85 -1.43 -3.71
CA VAL A 191 0.23 -0.16 -4.13
C VAL A 191 1.32 0.87 -4.37
N TYR A 192 1.33 1.39 -5.58
CA TYR A 192 2.14 2.53 -6.00
C TYR A 192 1.25 3.78 -6.04
N ILE A 193 1.65 4.84 -5.36
CA ILE A 193 1.00 6.15 -5.46
C ILE A 193 2.02 7.16 -5.96
N TYR A 194 1.63 7.92 -6.97
CA TYR A 194 2.43 9.01 -7.53
C TYR A 194 1.80 10.37 -7.17
N GLU A 195 2.56 11.22 -6.47
CA GLU A 195 2.18 12.63 -6.16
C GLU A 195 2.75 13.60 -7.19
N GLY A 196 2.45 13.34 -8.47
CA GLY A 196 2.99 14.11 -9.60
C GLY A 196 4.17 13.41 -10.28
N VAL A 197 4.88 14.16 -11.13
CA VAL A 197 5.94 13.59 -11.98
C VAL A 197 7.13 13.11 -11.16
N ASN A 198 7.51 11.84 -11.30
CA ASN A 198 8.71 11.22 -10.71
C ASN A 198 8.76 11.21 -9.16
N LYS A 199 7.64 11.31 -8.48
CA LYS A 199 7.54 11.20 -7.03
C LYS A 199 6.45 10.23 -6.65
N GLY A 200 6.76 9.25 -5.83
CA GLY A 200 5.78 8.28 -5.35
C GLY A 200 6.40 7.31 -4.38
N ALA A 201 5.56 6.47 -3.80
CA ALA A 201 5.97 5.35 -2.98
C ALA A 201 5.34 4.07 -3.49
N HIS A 202 6.00 2.95 -3.22
CA HIS A 202 5.50 1.61 -3.43
C HIS A 202 5.56 0.84 -2.12
N ILE A 203 4.40 0.38 -1.67
CA ILE A 203 4.27 -0.45 -0.49
C ILE A 203 3.67 -1.78 -0.89
N ILE A 204 4.24 -2.87 -0.39
CA ILE A 204 3.72 -4.23 -0.55
C ILE A 204 3.43 -4.81 0.83
N SER A 205 2.27 -5.44 0.97
CA SER A 205 1.87 -6.15 2.19
C SER A 205 1.22 -7.48 1.86
N LYS A 206 1.42 -8.46 2.75
CA LYS A 206 0.64 -9.70 2.73
C LYS A 206 -0.82 -9.40 3.02
N VAL A 207 -1.70 -10.16 2.37
CA VAL A 207 -3.12 -10.20 2.69
C VAL A 207 -3.32 -11.36 3.68
N SER A 208 -3.52 -11.03 4.98
CA SER A 208 -3.79 -12.05 5.99
C SER A 208 -5.19 -12.64 5.82
N ASN A 209 -5.32 -13.96 5.96
CA ASN A 209 -6.63 -14.61 5.92
C ASN A 209 -7.51 -14.28 7.14
N ASP A 210 -6.92 -13.73 8.21
CA ASP A 210 -7.60 -13.35 9.45
C ASP A 210 -8.40 -12.04 9.33
N GLU A 211 -8.22 -11.29 8.24
CA GLU A 211 -8.92 -10.02 7.96
C GLU A 211 -10.08 -10.17 6.95
N ARG A 212 -10.44 -11.42 6.59
CA ARG A 212 -11.49 -11.74 5.59
C ARG A 212 -12.76 -12.23 6.23
#